data_3911b47fcd29c81539c0483740c9c39c
#
_entry.id   3911b47fcd29c81539c0483740c9c39c
#
_cell.length_a   1.000
_cell.length_b   1.000
_cell.length_c   1.000
_cell.angle_alpha   90.00
_cell.angle_beta   90.00
_cell.angle_gamma   90.00
#
_symmetry.space_group_name_H-M   'P 1'
#
loop_
_entity.id
_entity.type
_entity.pdbx_description
1 polymer ?
#
loop_
_entity_poly.entity_id
_entity_poly.type
_entity_poly.pdbx_seq_one_letter_code
_entity_poly.pdbx_strand_id
1 'polypeptide(L)'
;MPESRPAPFPLRVLQDPEQARQELARVASRNVSSSQQQARSLVDGILEDVRQRGDAAVAEYTERFDRFRPVPIAVPKDDLGRAWQELPENLRDALDLAHRRIQEFHQRQRPQDIAVTGVHGEKLGRRWRPVERAGLYVPGGRAAYPSTVLMNAVPAKVAGVNDIVICSPAGPDGQVNPVVLAAAHLSGVRTVMRIGGAQAVAAMAYGTESVPKVDVISGPGNLYVTLAKQAVYGQVGIDSLAGPSEVLVIADQSAVPSQVAADLLAQAEHDPLAAAVLITTNAALAETIGDEIARQLEGHPRREICEASLGNWGLVVVCDDLETCARLSDGFAPEHLELLGPLMLLCVALLTVSMHSPALAAAAAATGLGGGSGGSGGSGS
;
A
#
# COMPACT_ATOMS: atom_id res chain seq x y z
N MET A 1 -2.71 -28.88 36.14
CA MET A 1 -1.74 -29.41 35.18
C MET A 1 -1.04 -28.23 34.59
N PRO A 2 0.31 -28.14 34.55
CA PRO A 2 0.95 -27.07 33.79
C PRO A 2 0.56 -27.27 32.32
N GLU A 3 -0.04 -26.24 31.72
CA GLU A 3 -0.30 -26.21 30.31
C GLU A 3 1.03 -26.43 29.57
N SER A 4 1.09 -27.44 28.72
CA SER A 4 2.27 -27.70 27.90
C SER A 4 2.48 -26.50 27.01
N ARG A 5 3.65 -25.82 27.09
CA ARG A 5 4.01 -24.76 26.16
C ARG A 5 3.86 -25.28 24.73
N PRO A 6 3.28 -24.50 23.82
CA PRO A 6 3.24 -24.87 22.42
C PRO A 6 4.68 -25.03 21.89
N ALA A 7 4.85 -25.88 20.88
CA ALA A 7 6.14 -26.01 20.22
C ALA A 7 6.48 -24.66 19.51
N PRO A 8 7.77 -24.25 19.50
CA PRO A 8 8.17 -23.00 18.87
C PRO A 8 7.79 -22.98 17.37
N PHE A 9 7.39 -21.81 16.87
CA PHE A 9 7.13 -21.64 15.45
C PHE A 9 8.47 -21.72 14.68
N PRO A 10 8.59 -22.57 13.65
CA PRO A 10 9.84 -22.82 12.96
C PRO A 10 10.16 -21.69 11.97
N LEU A 11 10.76 -20.60 12.47
CA LEU A 11 11.32 -19.56 11.61
C LEU A 11 12.70 -19.96 11.09
N ARG A 12 13.01 -19.49 9.88
CA ARG A 12 14.37 -19.62 9.36
C ARG A 12 15.27 -18.58 10.00
N VAL A 13 16.35 -19.03 10.64
CA VAL A 13 17.34 -18.17 11.29
C VAL A 13 18.66 -18.22 10.51
N LEU A 14 19.22 -17.07 10.16
CA LEU A 14 20.49 -16.94 9.45
C LEU A 14 21.45 -16.06 10.26
N GLN A 15 22.74 -16.43 10.23
CA GLN A 15 23.82 -15.68 10.88
C GLN A 15 24.89 -15.20 9.89
N ASP A 16 24.96 -15.81 8.72
CA ASP A 16 25.89 -15.39 7.66
C ASP A 16 25.29 -14.24 6.85
N PRO A 17 25.95 -13.06 6.79
CA PRO A 17 25.40 -11.89 6.11
C PRO A 17 25.21 -12.10 4.60
N GLU A 18 26.03 -12.92 3.95
CA GLU A 18 25.90 -13.17 2.51
C GLU A 18 24.68 -14.05 2.21
N GLN A 19 24.48 -15.13 3.02
CA GLN A 19 23.27 -15.94 2.93
C GLN A 19 22.01 -15.12 3.27
N ALA A 20 22.09 -14.24 4.27
CA ALA A 20 21.01 -13.33 4.62
C ALA A 20 20.65 -12.42 3.46
N ARG A 21 21.63 -11.85 2.75
CA ARG A 21 21.41 -10.99 1.59
C ARG A 21 20.73 -11.74 0.44
N GLN A 22 21.17 -12.95 0.16
CA GLN A 22 20.58 -13.81 -0.88
C GLN A 22 19.13 -14.18 -0.53
N GLU A 23 18.87 -14.52 0.71
CA GLU A 23 17.53 -14.89 1.15
C GLU A 23 16.58 -13.68 1.20
N LEU A 24 17.05 -12.51 1.63
CA LEU A 24 16.30 -11.26 1.54
C LEU A 24 15.95 -10.91 0.07
N ALA A 25 16.89 -11.08 -0.85
CA ALA A 25 16.62 -10.91 -2.29
C ALA A 25 15.57 -11.89 -2.80
N ARG A 26 15.58 -13.16 -2.34
CA ARG A 26 14.54 -14.15 -2.65
C ARG A 26 13.17 -13.70 -2.13
N VAL A 27 13.12 -13.23 -0.89
CA VAL A 27 11.88 -12.71 -0.28
C VAL A 27 11.37 -11.50 -1.05
N ALA A 28 12.22 -10.55 -1.42
CA ALA A 28 11.87 -9.37 -2.20
C ALA A 28 11.34 -9.74 -3.60
N SER A 29 11.88 -10.80 -4.23
CA SER A 29 11.48 -11.23 -5.58
C SER A 29 10.29 -12.20 -5.63
N ARG A 30 9.62 -12.49 -4.52
CA ARG A 30 8.54 -13.48 -4.40
C ARG A 30 7.33 -13.25 -5.31
N ASN A 31 7.23 -12.07 -5.91
CA ASN A 31 6.14 -11.68 -6.81
C ASN A 31 6.21 -12.32 -8.22
N VAL A 32 7.28 -13.02 -8.56
CA VAL A 32 7.48 -13.54 -9.92
C VAL A 32 7.13 -15.04 -9.97
N SER A 33 5.85 -15.36 -10.20
CA SER A 33 5.41 -16.74 -10.35
C SER A 33 4.62 -16.97 -11.65
N SER A 34 4.58 -18.22 -12.13
CA SER A 34 3.78 -18.64 -13.31
C SER A 34 2.28 -18.34 -13.14
N SER A 35 1.78 -18.30 -11.91
CA SER A 35 0.39 -17.89 -11.59
C SER A 35 0.10 -16.43 -11.95
N GLN A 36 1.10 -15.55 -11.92
CA GLN A 36 0.94 -14.16 -12.35
C GLN A 36 0.72 -14.04 -13.86
N GLN A 37 1.31 -14.89 -14.67
CA GLN A 37 1.13 -14.83 -16.12
C GLN A 37 -0.30 -15.19 -16.53
N GLN A 38 -0.91 -16.18 -15.87
CA GLN A 38 -2.32 -16.51 -16.07
C GLN A 38 -3.26 -15.38 -15.58
N ALA A 39 -2.96 -14.82 -14.41
CA ALA A 39 -3.70 -13.69 -13.87
C ALA A 39 -3.60 -12.46 -14.82
N ARG A 40 -2.42 -12.20 -15.39
CA ARG A 40 -2.22 -11.11 -16.34
C ARG A 40 -3.06 -11.29 -17.59
N SER A 41 -3.05 -12.47 -18.22
CA SER A 41 -3.87 -12.74 -19.41
C SER A 41 -5.37 -12.57 -19.13
N LEU A 42 -5.83 -12.99 -17.93
CA LEU A 42 -7.21 -12.77 -17.52
C LEU A 42 -7.54 -11.27 -17.37
N VAL A 43 -6.63 -10.52 -16.72
CA VAL A 43 -6.79 -9.08 -16.55
C VAL A 43 -6.81 -8.36 -17.89
N ASP A 44 -5.89 -8.67 -18.80
CA ASP A 44 -5.85 -8.06 -20.14
C ASP A 44 -7.16 -8.29 -20.90
N GLY A 45 -7.73 -9.51 -20.81
CA GLY A 45 -9.04 -9.81 -21.37
C GLY A 45 -10.17 -9.00 -20.75
N ILE A 46 -10.18 -8.81 -19.43
CA ILE A 46 -11.18 -7.99 -18.73
C ILE A 46 -11.07 -6.52 -19.16
N LEU A 47 -9.84 -5.99 -19.22
CA LEU A 47 -9.60 -4.60 -19.60
C LEU A 47 -10.12 -4.31 -21.01
N GLU A 48 -9.79 -5.18 -21.96
CA GLU A 48 -10.23 -5.01 -23.36
C GLU A 48 -11.75 -5.13 -23.49
N ASP A 49 -12.35 -6.09 -22.77
CA ASP A 49 -13.81 -6.30 -22.83
C ASP A 49 -14.58 -5.11 -22.23
N VAL A 50 -14.12 -4.54 -21.10
CA VAL A 50 -14.71 -3.33 -20.53
C VAL A 50 -14.54 -2.14 -21.47
N ARG A 51 -13.39 -2.03 -22.15
CA ARG A 51 -13.15 -0.97 -23.14
C ARG A 51 -14.12 -1.02 -24.30
N GLN A 52 -14.49 -2.24 -24.74
CA GLN A 52 -15.39 -2.43 -25.89
C GLN A 52 -16.86 -2.38 -25.53
N ARG A 53 -17.26 -2.96 -24.38
CA ARG A 53 -18.67 -3.18 -24.01
C ARG A 53 -19.14 -2.33 -22.83
N GLY A 54 -18.28 -1.50 -22.23
CA GLY A 54 -18.65 -0.57 -21.17
C GLY A 54 -19.33 -1.23 -19.97
N ASP A 55 -20.44 -0.66 -19.53
CA ASP A 55 -21.22 -1.11 -18.37
C ASP A 55 -21.69 -2.56 -18.48
N ALA A 56 -21.93 -3.06 -19.68
CA ALA A 56 -22.36 -4.44 -19.87
C ALA A 56 -21.28 -5.44 -19.42
N ALA A 57 -20.00 -5.20 -19.79
CA ALA A 57 -18.89 -6.02 -19.35
C ALA A 57 -18.65 -5.87 -17.82
N VAL A 58 -18.70 -4.64 -17.31
CA VAL A 58 -18.56 -4.37 -15.87
C VAL A 58 -19.59 -5.15 -15.07
N ALA A 59 -20.85 -5.14 -15.48
CA ALA A 59 -21.93 -5.84 -14.79
C ALA A 59 -21.74 -7.37 -14.85
N GLU A 60 -21.32 -7.92 -15.98
CA GLU A 60 -21.08 -9.35 -16.17
C GLU A 60 -19.93 -9.85 -15.30
N TYR A 61 -18.78 -9.16 -15.28
CA TYR A 61 -17.65 -9.54 -14.45
C TYR A 61 -17.94 -9.37 -12.95
N THR A 62 -18.69 -8.34 -12.57
CA THR A 62 -19.11 -8.16 -11.17
C THR A 62 -20.05 -9.29 -10.73
N GLU A 63 -21.02 -9.67 -11.57
CA GLU A 63 -21.89 -10.81 -11.29
C GLU A 63 -21.10 -12.12 -11.15
N ARG A 64 -20.11 -12.33 -12.01
CA ARG A 64 -19.26 -13.52 -12.01
C ARG A 64 -18.38 -13.63 -10.76
N PHE A 65 -17.77 -12.52 -10.32
CA PHE A 65 -16.78 -12.52 -9.23
C PHE A 65 -17.37 -12.19 -7.87
N ASP A 66 -18.31 -11.24 -7.81
CA ASP A 66 -18.91 -10.75 -6.57
C ASP A 66 -20.31 -11.36 -6.32
N ARG A 67 -20.81 -12.20 -7.29
CA ARG A 67 -22.13 -12.86 -7.23
C ARG A 67 -23.30 -11.88 -7.09
N PHE A 68 -23.12 -10.68 -7.59
CA PHE A 68 -24.09 -9.62 -7.58
C PHE A 68 -24.04 -8.85 -8.91
N ARG A 69 -25.21 -8.63 -9.56
CA ARG A 69 -25.31 -7.82 -10.76
C ARG A 69 -25.60 -6.37 -10.40
N PRO A 70 -24.66 -5.43 -10.62
CA PRO A 70 -24.79 -4.04 -10.18
C PRO A 70 -25.68 -3.24 -11.15
N VAL A 71 -26.98 -3.23 -10.92
CA VAL A 71 -27.93 -2.41 -11.69
C VAL A 71 -28.79 -1.61 -10.70
N PRO A 72 -28.60 -0.29 -10.62
CA PRO A 72 -27.55 0.53 -11.24
C PRO A 72 -26.17 0.28 -10.66
N ILE A 73 -25.10 0.66 -11.37
CA ILE A 73 -23.70 0.54 -10.88
C ILE A 73 -23.46 1.55 -9.75
N ALA A 74 -23.99 2.75 -9.86
CA ALA A 74 -23.82 3.79 -8.85
C ALA A 74 -24.65 3.53 -7.59
N VAL A 75 -24.06 3.78 -6.44
CA VAL A 75 -24.78 3.85 -5.16
C VAL A 75 -25.62 5.14 -5.14
N PRO A 76 -26.91 5.08 -4.70
CA PRO A 76 -27.71 6.29 -4.54
C PRO A 76 -27.02 7.29 -3.60
N LYS A 77 -27.04 8.58 -4.00
CA LYS A 77 -26.33 9.63 -3.24
C LYS A 77 -26.82 9.77 -1.81
N ASP A 78 -28.10 9.57 -1.57
CA ASP A 78 -28.71 9.69 -0.25
C ASP A 78 -28.25 8.58 0.71
N ASP A 79 -27.81 7.44 0.17
CA ASP A 79 -27.33 6.32 0.99
C ASP A 79 -26.03 6.66 1.72
N LEU A 80 -25.17 7.53 1.15
CA LEU A 80 -23.94 7.97 1.80
C LEU A 80 -24.25 8.79 3.07
N GLY A 81 -25.17 9.73 2.97
CA GLY A 81 -25.61 10.55 4.11
C GLY A 81 -26.35 9.72 5.16
N ARG A 82 -27.20 8.79 4.73
CA ARG A 82 -27.90 7.84 5.61
C ARG A 82 -26.91 6.99 6.38
N ALA A 83 -25.94 6.39 5.68
CA ALA A 83 -24.90 5.56 6.30
C ALA A 83 -24.12 6.33 7.38
N TRP A 84 -23.83 7.62 7.18
CA TRP A 84 -23.20 8.46 8.21
C TRP A 84 -24.10 8.67 9.42
N GLN A 85 -25.39 8.95 9.21
CA GLN A 85 -26.35 9.20 10.27
C GLN A 85 -26.64 7.96 11.13
N GLU A 86 -26.64 6.78 10.51
CA GLU A 86 -26.94 5.51 11.17
C GLU A 86 -25.73 4.89 11.90
N LEU A 87 -24.51 5.44 11.70
CA LEU A 87 -23.34 4.94 12.45
C LEU A 87 -23.46 5.22 13.95
N PRO A 88 -22.97 4.30 14.80
CA PRO A 88 -22.78 4.56 16.22
C PRO A 88 -21.93 5.83 16.44
N GLU A 89 -22.28 6.61 17.48
CA GLU A 89 -21.64 7.89 17.79
C GLU A 89 -20.12 7.74 17.98
N ASN A 90 -19.70 6.74 18.76
CA ASN A 90 -18.27 6.47 18.99
C ASN A 90 -17.50 6.18 17.70
N LEU A 91 -18.12 5.55 16.69
CA LEU A 91 -17.48 5.30 15.41
C LEU A 91 -17.43 6.54 14.52
N ARG A 92 -18.48 7.38 14.57
CA ARG A 92 -18.46 8.69 13.91
C ARG A 92 -17.35 9.58 14.47
N ASP A 93 -17.21 9.64 15.79
CA ASP A 93 -16.17 10.43 16.47
C ASP A 93 -14.76 9.94 16.09
N ALA A 94 -14.57 8.62 16.03
CA ALA A 94 -13.30 8.02 15.61
C ALA A 94 -12.95 8.35 14.15
N LEU A 95 -13.92 8.26 13.23
CA LEU A 95 -13.72 8.61 11.82
C LEU A 95 -13.46 10.11 11.64
N ASP A 96 -14.18 10.98 12.37
CA ASP A 96 -13.96 12.41 12.31
C ASP A 96 -12.59 12.81 12.86
N LEU A 97 -12.15 12.18 13.95
CA LEU A 97 -10.80 12.40 14.49
C LEU A 97 -9.73 11.95 13.48
N ALA A 98 -9.90 10.79 12.85
CA ALA A 98 -8.99 10.29 11.83
C ALA A 98 -8.95 11.23 10.61
N HIS A 99 -10.12 11.65 10.11
CA HIS A 99 -10.25 12.61 9.02
C HIS A 99 -9.48 13.90 9.29
N ARG A 100 -9.69 14.52 10.45
CA ARG A 100 -8.99 15.77 10.83
C ARG A 100 -7.48 15.59 10.88
N ARG A 101 -6.98 14.52 11.51
CA ARG A 101 -5.54 14.24 11.61
C ARG A 101 -4.89 14.04 10.24
N ILE A 102 -5.54 13.29 9.35
CA ILE A 102 -5.07 13.08 7.98
C ILE A 102 -5.07 14.41 7.22
N GLN A 103 -6.13 15.20 7.35
CA GLN A 103 -6.24 16.50 6.69
C GLN A 103 -5.13 17.47 7.15
N GLU A 104 -4.91 17.61 8.46
CA GLU A 104 -3.86 18.46 9.02
C GLU A 104 -2.47 18.06 8.53
N PHE A 105 -2.18 16.78 8.48
CA PHE A 105 -0.90 16.28 7.99
C PHE A 105 -0.69 16.62 6.51
N HIS A 106 -1.68 16.31 5.67
CA HIS A 106 -1.56 16.51 4.22
C HIS A 106 -1.62 17.98 3.80
N GLN A 107 -2.26 18.86 4.58
CA GLN A 107 -2.19 20.30 4.35
C GLN A 107 -0.75 20.84 4.37
N ARG A 108 0.11 20.25 5.20
CA ARG A 108 1.54 20.62 5.29
C ARG A 108 2.37 20.07 4.14
N GLN A 109 1.90 19.05 3.45
CA GLN A 109 2.57 18.43 2.30
C GLN A 109 2.22 19.12 0.97
N ARG A 110 1.28 20.06 0.98
CA ARG A 110 0.87 20.74 -0.26
C ARG A 110 2.02 21.50 -0.87
N PRO A 111 2.46 21.16 -2.11
CA PRO A 111 3.58 21.83 -2.74
C PRO A 111 3.23 23.27 -3.12
N GLN A 112 4.22 24.18 -3.07
CA GLN A 112 4.07 25.56 -3.48
C GLN A 112 4.56 25.77 -4.91
N ASP A 113 3.91 26.69 -5.62
CA ASP A 113 4.39 27.16 -6.92
C ASP A 113 5.75 27.85 -6.74
N ILE A 114 6.67 27.61 -7.66
CA ILE A 114 8.01 28.19 -7.67
C ILE A 114 8.13 29.07 -8.90
N ALA A 115 8.67 30.28 -8.73
CA ALA A 115 9.02 31.16 -9.83
C ALA A 115 10.39 31.80 -9.56
N VAL A 116 11.26 31.73 -10.54
CA VAL A 116 12.60 32.36 -10.51
C VAL A 116 12.80 33.20 -11.76
N THR A 117 13.56 34.31 -11.61
CA THR A 117 14.00 35.13 -12.75
C THR A 117 15.48 34.93 -12.91
N GLY A 118 15.91 34.49 -14.09
CA GLY A 118 17.32 34.31 -14.42
C GLY A 118 18.02 35.62 -14.72
N VAL A 119 19.32 35.52 -14.91
CA VAL A 119 20.23 36.69 -15.07
C VAL A 119 19.98 37.53 -16.33
N HIS A 120 19.31 36.95 -17.34
CA HIS A 120 18.93 37.65 -18.57
C HIS A 120 17.45 38.04 -18.62
N GLY A 121 16.72 37.94 -17.47
CA GLY A 121 15.34 38.30 -17.36
C GLY A 121 14.36 37.17 -17.75
N GLU A 122 14.83 35.99 -18.08
CA GLU A 122 14.03 34.80 -18.32
C GLU A 122 13.26 34.38 -17.06
N LYS A 123 12.02 33.99 -17.22
CA LYS A 123 11.14 33.53 -16.11
C LYS A 123 10.96 32.02 -16.20
N LEU A 124 11.42 31.32 -15.19
CA LEU A 124 11.22 29.88 -15.01
C LEU A 124 10.30 29.64 -13.85
N GLY A 125 9.38 28.70 -13.98
CA GLY A 125 8.46 28.39 -12.91
C GLY A 125 7.94 26.97 -12.95
N ARG A 126 7.53 26.48 -11.79
CA ARG A 126 6.80 25.21 -11.62
C ARG A 126 5.49 25.51 -10.97
N ARG A 127 4.40 25.12 -11.62
CA ARG A 127 3.05 25.28 -11.11
C ARG A 127 2.47 23.92 -10.76
N TRP A 128 1.81 23.85 -9.63
CA TRP A 128 1.08 22.69 -9.19
C TRP A 128 -0.42 22.87 -9.42
N ARG A 129 -1.05 21.91 -10.06
CA ARG A 129 -2.49 21.89 -10.29
C ARG A 129 -3.05 20.53 -9.90
N PRO A 130 -4.24 20.49 -9.24
CA PRO A 130 -4.93 19.24 -9.03
C PRO A 130 -5.35 18.66 -10.38
N VAL A 131 -5.46 17.34 -10.43
CA VAL A 131 -6.17 16.66 -11.51
C VAL A 131 -7.67 16.99 -11.45
N GLU A 132 -8.39 16.84 -12.55
CA GLU A 132 -9.83 17.13 -12.57
C GLU A 132 -10.60 16.07 -11.77
N ARG A 133 -10.26 14.79 -12.00
CA ARG A 133 -10.96 13.66 -11.39
C ARG A 133 -10.00 12.60 -10.88
N ALA A 134 -10.19 12.16 -9.66
CA ALA A 134 -9.48 11.03 -9.07
C ALA A 134 -10.41 9.84 -8.88
N GLY A 135 -9.93 8.65 -9.26
CA GLY A 135 -10.57 7.37 -9.00
C GLY A 135 -9.91 6.69 -7.80
N LEU A 136 -10.71 6.27 -6.84
CA LEU A 136 -10.22 5.60 -5.65
C LEU A 136 -10.73 4.15 -5.62
N TYR A 137 -9.82 3.21 -5.59
CA TYR A 137 -10.15 1.82 -5.38
C TYR A 137 -10.15 1.52 -3.87
N VAL A 138 -11.29 1.10 -3.36
CA VAL A 138 -11.45 0.73 -1.95
C VAL A 138 -11.77 -0.76 -1.89
N PRO A 139 -10.89 -1.58 -1.32
CA PRO A 139 -11.14 -3.02 -1.19
C PRO A 139 -12.43 -3.29 -0.43
N GLY A 140 -13.10 -4.37 -0.79
CA GLY A 140 -14.23 -4.94 -0.07
C GLY A 140 -13.93 -6.37 0.33
N GLY A 141 -14.91 -7.07 0.86
CA GLY A 141 -14.84 -8.47 1.22
C GLY A 141 -14.95 -8.70 2.74
N ARG A 142 -13.96 -9.37 3.36
CA ARG A 142 -14.06 -9.81 4.76
C ARG A 142 -14.02 -8.69 5.80
N ALA A 143 -13.50 -7.52 5.46
CA ALA A 143 -13.41 -6.37 6.36
C ALA A 143 -13.85 -5.08 5.66
N ALA A 144 -14.33 -4.10 6.45
CA ALA A 144 -14.53 -2.74 5.99
C ALA A 144 -13.21 -1.97 6.05
N TYR A 145 -12.94 -1.17 5.02
CA TYR A 145 -11.72 -0.35 4.95
C TYR A 145 -12.03 1.16 4.87
N PRO A 146 -12.69 1.74 5.90
CA PRO A 146 -12.94 3.18 5.92
C PRO A 146 -11.64 4.00 5.95
N SER A 147 -10.57 3.45 6.54
CA SER A 147 -9.25 4.06 6.53
C SER A 147 -8.72 4.25 5.11
N THR A 148 -8.92 3.28 4.20
CA THR A 148 -8.55 3.43 2.79
C THR A 148 -9.29 4.58 2.13
N VAL A 149 -10.57 4.77 2.45
CA VAL A 149 -11.34 5.93 1.96
C VAL A 149 -10.69 7.22 2.44
N LEU A 150 -10.47 7.36 3.76
CA LEU A 150 -9.91 8.58 4.35
C LEU A 150 -8.50 8.85 3.83
N MET A 151 -7.63 7.83 3.79
CA MET A 151 -6.23 7.96 3.36
C MET A 151 -6.06 8.30 1.88
N ASN A 152 -7.08 8.12 1.04
CA ASN A 152 -7.05 8.48 -0.36
C ASN A 152 -7.90 9.74 -0.66
N ALA A 153 -9.12 9.82 -0.12
CA ALA A 153 -10.04 10.92 -0.43
C ALA A 153 -9.61 12.24 0.23
N VAL A 154 -9.13 12.19 1.48
CA VAL A 154 -8.73 13.42 2.20
C VAL A 154 -7.51 14.09 1.54
N PRO A 155 -6.41 13.37 1.21
CA PRO A 155 -5.30 13.97 0.44
C PRO A 155 -5.74 14.52 -0.91
N ALA A 156 -6.61 13.83 -1.66
CA ALA A 156 -7.14 14.31 -2.90
C ALA A 156 -7.91 15.63 -2.73
N LYS A 157 -8.75 15.74 -1.70
CA LYS A 157 -9.45 17.00 -1.36
C LYS A 157 -8.50 18.12 -0.95
N VAL A 158 -7.49 17.82 -0.15
CA VAL A 158 -6.43 18.78 0.23
C VAL A 158 -5.67 19.29 -0.98
N ALA A 159 -5.38 18.41 -1.95
CA ALA A 159 -4.76 18.78 -3.22
C ALA A 159 -5.66 19.68 -4.08
N GLY A 160 -6.97 19.73 -3.82
CA GLY A 160 -7.94 20.52 -4.58
C GLY A 160 -8.69 19.74 -5.66
N VAL A 161 -8.66 18.41 -5.63
CA VAL A 161 -9.45 17.57 -6.55
C VAL A 161 -10.92 17.69 -6.19
N ASN A 162 -11.73 18.18 -7.13
CA ASN A 162 -13.14 18.41 -6.91
C ASN A 162 -13.99 17.16 -7.11
N ASP A 163 -13.66 16.36 -8.13
CA ASP A 163 -14.43 15.18 -8.53
C ASP A 163 -13.66 13.92 -8.12
N ILE A 164 -14.26 13.14 -7.22
CA ILE A 164 -13.70 11.90 -6.71
C ILE A 164 -14.72 10.79 -6.91
N VAL A 165 -14.29 9.71 -7.57
CA VAL A 165 -15.08 8.51 -7.81
C VAL A 165 -14.49 7.37 -6.99
N ILE A 166 -15.28 6.78 -6.13
CA ILE A 166 -14.89 5.56 -5.40
C ILE A 166 -15.48 4.34 -6.09
N CYS A 167 -14.66 3.32 -6.34
CA CYS A 167 -15.09 1.97 -6.67
C CYS A 167 -14.82 1.04 -5.49
N SER A 168 -15.86 0.40 -4.98
CA SER A 168 -15.76 -0.58 -3.90
C SER A 168 -16.73 -1.74 -4.18
N PRO A 169 -16.27 -3.00 -4.11
CA PRO A 169 -17.15 -4.15 -4.33
C PRO A 169 -18.28 -4.17 -3.29
N ALA A 170 -19.45 -4.56 -3.74
CA ALA A 170 -20.60 -4.82 -2.88
C ALA A 170 -20.55 -6.23 -2.32
N GLY A 171 -21.26 -6.47 -1.22
CA GLY A 171 -21.55 -7.79 -0.72
C GLY A 171 -22.55 -8.53 -1.64
N PRO A 172 -22.83 -9.82 -1.36
CA PRO A 172 -23.83 -10.59 -2.11
C PRO A 172 -25.25 -10.01 -2.04
N ASP A 173 -25.50 -9.15 -1.06
CA ASP A 173 -26.74 -8.36 -0.90
C ASP A 173 -26.80 -7.13 -1.78
N GLY A 174 -25.73 -6.87 -2.55
CA GLY A 174 -25.61 -5.71 -3.42
C GLY A 174 -25.30 -4.40 -2.70
N GLN A 175 -24.95 -4.45 -1.42
CA GLN A 175 -24.65 -3.26 -0.64
C GLN A 175 -23.14 -3.07 -0.45
N VAL A 176 -22.69 -1.83 -0.64
CA VAL A 176 -21.35 -1.42 -0.20
C VAL A 176 -21.39 -1.26 1.32
N ASN A 177 -20.32 -1.65 1.99
CA ASN A 177 -20.25 -1.57 3.45
C ASN A 177 -20.62 -0.18 3.97
N PRO A 178 -21.57 -0.05 4.92
CA PRO A 178 -22.06 1.25 5.40
C PRO A 178 -20.95 2.14 5.97
N VAL A 179 -19.93 1.57 6.61
CA VAL A 179 -18.80 2.34 7.16
C VAL A 179 -17.94 2.95 6.06
N VAL A 180 -17.83 2.28 4.90
CA VAL A 180 -17.15 2.82 3.70
C VAL A 180 -17.96 3.98 3.12
N LEU A 181 -19.29 3.84 3.02
CA LEU A 181 -20.18 4.91 2.55
C LEU A 181 -20.14 6.14 3.47
N ALA A 182 -20.13 5.91 4.79
CA ALA A 182 -20.03 6.96 5.78
C ALA A 182 -18.70 7.72 5.70
N ALA A 183 -17.57 6.99 5.54
CA ALA A 183 -16.26 7.61 5.34
C ALA A 183 -16.20 8.40 4.03
N ALA A 184 -16.85 7.93 2.96
CA ALA A 184 -16.98 8.65 1.70
C ALA A 184 -17.79 9.96 1.90
N HIS A 185 -18.92 9.89 2.62
CA HIS A 185 -19.71 11.07 2.98
C HIS A 185 -18.89 12.10 3.75
N LEU A 186 -18.21 11.67 4.83
CA LEU A 186 -17.36 12.53 5.67
C LEU A 186 -16.26 13.22 4.85
N SER A 187 -15.66 12.50 3.88
CA SER A 187 -14.63 13.04 2.99
C SER A 187 -15.18 13.91 1.86
N GLY A 188 -16.49 14.16 1.79
CA GLY A 188 -17.12 14.96 0.74
C GLY A 188 -17.11 14.29 -0.65
N VAL A 189 -17.00 12.97 -0.70
CA VAL A 189 -17.16 12.19 -1.94
C VAL A 189 -18.65 12.03 -2.25
N ARG A 190 -19.02 12.18 -3.52
CA ARG A 190 -20.42 12.12 -3.95
C ARG A 190 -20.75 10.95 -4.88
N THR A 191 -19.71 10.28 -5.37
CA THR A 191 -19.83 9.23 -6.38
C THR A 191 -19.16 7.97 -5.87
N VAL A 192 -19.97 6.96 -5.58
CA VAL A 192 -19.51 5.62 -5.17
C VAL A 192 -20.13 4.61 -6.12
N MET A 193 -19.30 3.74 -6.68
CA MET A 193 -19.65 2.67 -7.58
C MET A 193 -19.51 1.33 -6.88
N ARG A 194 -20.53 0.48 -6.92
CA ARG A 194 -20.54 -0.85 -6.28
C ARG A 194 -19.96 -1.91 -7.19
N ILE A 195 -18.70 -1.71 -7.53
CA ILE A 195 -17.90 -2.58 -8.41
C ILE A 195 -16.49 -2.74 -7.84
N GLY A 196 -15.90 -3.90 -8.03
CA GLY A 196 -14.54 -4.24 -7.57
C GLY A 196 -13.69 -4.82 -8.69
N GLY A 197 -12.52 -5.37 -8.34
CA GLY A 197 -11.66 -6.10 -9.25
C GLY A 197 -11.04 -5.29 -10.40
N ALA A 198 -10.52 -6.02 -11.38
CA ALA A 198 -9.89 -5.43 -12.58
C ALA A 198 -10.89 -4.64 -13.43
N GLN A 199 -12.16 -5.06 -13.47
CA GLN A 199 -13.22 -4.37 -14.19
C GLN A 199 -13.50 -2.97 -13.63
N ALA A 200 -13.35 -2.75 -12.32
CA ALA A 200 -13.48 -1.42 -11.72
C ALA A 200 -12.32 -0.50 -12.12
N VAL A 201 -11.10 -1.02 -12.16
CA VAL A 201 -9.92 -0.29 -12.66
C VAL A 201 -10.08 0.07 -14.12
N ALA A 202 -10.54 -0.87 -14.96
CA ALA A 202 -10.84 -0.63 -16.37
C ALA A 202 -11.90 0.47 -16.56
N ALA A 203 -13.01 0.38 -15.80
CA ALA A 203 -14.08 1.36 -15.87
C ALA A 203 -13.61 2.78 -15.51
N MET A 204 -12.80 2.92 -14.47
CA MET A 204 -12.19 4.21 -14.12
C MET A 204 -11.19 4.71 -15.16
N ALA A 205 -10.38 3.81 -15.74
CA ALA A 205 -9.33 4.18 -16.70
C ALA A 205 -9.89 4.61 -18.07
N TYR A 206 -10.90 3.91 -18.57
CA TYR A 206 -11.45 4.16 -19.90
C TYR A 206 -12.71 5.04 -19.89
N GLY A 207 -13.43 5.03 -18.79
CA GLY A 207 -14.79 5.53 -18.70
C GLY A 207 -15.80 4.52 -19.29
N THR A 208 -17.00 4.52 -18.74
CA THR A 208 -18.15 3.76 -19.27
C THR A 208 -19.39 4.65 -19.22
N GLU A 209 -20.56 4.14 -19.55
CA GLU A 209 -21.81 4.91 -19.52
C GLU A 209 -22.12 5.42 -18.10
N SER A 210 -21.83 4.62 -17.06
CA SER A 210 -22.10 4.96 -15.65
C SER A 210 -20.87 5.43 -14.87
N VAL A 211 -19.67 4.98 -15.26
CA VAL A 211 -18.42 5.28 -14.54
C VAL A 211 -17.62 6.34 -15.31
N PRO A 212 -17.46 7.54 -14.78
CA PRO A 212 -16.69 8.57 -15.46
C PRO A 212 -15.22 8.22 -15.50
N LYS A 213 -14.57 8.50 -16.65
CA LYS A 213 -13.10 8.38 -16.77
C LYS A 213 -12.40 9.28 -15.77
N VAL A 214 -11.30 8.78 -15.18
CA VAL A 214 -10.49 9.52 -14.20
C VAL A 214 -9.08 9.81 -14.74
N ASP A 215 -8.38 10.75 -14.11
CA ASP A 215 -7.02 11.14 -14.48
C ASP A 215 -5.97 10.33 -13.70
N VAL A 216 -6.32 9.89 -12.48
CA VAL A 216 -5.46 9.08 -11.62
C VAL A 216 -6.28 8.06 -10.86
N ILE A 217 -5.76 6.85 -10.71
CA ILE A 217 -6.35 5.78 -9.89
C ILE A 217 -5.43 5.54 -8.69
N SER A 218 -5.99 5.64 -7.48
CA SER A 218 -5.29 5.41 -6.22
C SER A 218 -6.02 4.37 -5.38
N GLY A 219 -5.29 3.70 -4.53
CA GLY A 219 -5.81 2.75 -3.54
C GLY A 219 -5.23 1.34 -3.70
N PRO A 220 -5.17 0.60 -2.56
CA PRO A 220 -4.65 -0.76 -2.52
C PRO A 220 -5.66 -1.75 -3.13
N GLY A 221 -5.16 -2.86 -3.62
CA GLY A 221 -5.99 -3.93 -4.15
C GLY A 221 -5.25 -5.26 -4.19
N ASN A 222 -5.96 -6.32 -4.53
CA ASN A 222 -5.37 -7.64 -4.72
C ASN A 222 -4.53 -7.70 -6.01
N LEU A 223 -3.93 -8.87 -6.28
CA LEU A 223 -3.10 -9.11 -7.46
C LEU A 223 -3.78 -8.64 -8.77
N TYR A 224 -5.06 -8.92 -8.96
CA TYR A 224 -5.78 -8.56 -10.19
C TYR A 224 -5.95 -7.04 -10.33
N VAL A 225 -6.20 -6.34 -9.24
CA VAL A 225 -6.27 -4.87 -9.20
C VAL A 225 -4.90 -4.26 -9.49
N THR A 226 -3.84 -4.80 -8.89
CA THR A 226 -2.45 -4.35 -9.12
C THR A 226 -2.06 -4.55 -10.59
N LEU A 227 -2.32 -5.72 -11.17
CA LEU A 227 -2.07 -5.99 -12.59
C LEU A 227 -2.89 -5.09 -13.51
N ALA A 228 -4.15 -4.80 -13.17
CA ALA A 228 -4.98 -3.89 -13.92
C ALA A 228 -4.43 -2.45 -13.86
N LYS A 229 -4.05 -1.95 -12.68
CA LYS A 229 -3.37 -0.65 -12.53
C LYS A 229 -2.10 -0.57 -13.37
N GLN A 230 -1.27 -1.63 -13.35
CA GLN A 230 -0.06 -1.70 -14.17
C GLN A 230 -0.37 -1.63 -15.66
N ALA A 231 -1.41 -2.33 -16.12
CA ALA A 231 -1.77 -2.38 -17.54
C ALA A 231 -2.36 -1.06 -18.07
N VAL A 232 -3.07 -0.30 -17.23
CA VAL A 232 -3.65 1.00 -17.61
C VAL A 232 -2.70 2.18 -17.40
N TYR A 233 -1.54 1.96 -16.76
CA TYR A 233 -0.55 3.01 -16.56
C TYR A 233 -0.07 3.59 -17.89
N GLY A 234 -0.06 4.91 -18.00
CA GLY A 234 0.21 5.63 -19.24
C GLY A 234 -1.07 6.10 -19.96
N GLN A 235 -2.22 5.44 -19.75
CA GLN A 235 -3.54 5.95 -20.17
C GLN A 235 -4.21 6.74 -19.04
N VAL A 236 -3.94 6.34 -17.81
CA VAL A 236 -4.35 7.00 -16.57
C VAL A 236 -3.14 6.98 -15.62
N GLY A 237 -3.01 8.00 -14.77
CA GLY A 237 -2.02 7.98 -13.69
C GLY A 237 -2.39 6.93 -12.63
N ILE A 238 -1.40 6.43 -11.92
CA ILE A 238 -1.61 5.57 -10.74
C ILE A 238 -0.77 6.08 -9.57
N ASP A 239 -1.16 5.73 -8.35
CA ASP A 239 -0.38 6.02 -7.14
C ASP A 239 0.93 5.21 -7.11
N SER A 240 0.81 3.89 -6.96
CA SER A 240 1.94 2.96 -6.96
C SER A 240 1.45 1.56 -7.33
N LEU A 241 2.40 0.70 -7.69
CA LEU A 241 2.16 -0.73 -7.82
C LEU A 241 2.49 -1.37 -6.48
N ALA A 242 1.47 -1.67 -5.69
CA ALA A 242 1.67 -2.38 -4.43
C ALA A 242 2.15 -3.81 -4.69
N GLY A 243 3.30 -4.16 -4.13
CA GLY A 243 3.72 -5.54 -3.95
C GLY A 243 2.97 -6.19 -2.77
N PRO A 244 3.23 -7.47 -2.47
CA PRO A 244 2.84 -8.03 -1.18
C PRO A 244 3.53 -7.27 -0.07
N SER A 245 2.76 -6.89 0.95
CA SER A 245 3.25 -6.07 2.06
C SER A 245 4.42 -6.72 2.81
N GLU A 246 5.33 -5.88 3.28
CA GLU A 246 6.56 -6.26 3.96
C GLU A 246 6.72 -5.47 5.24
N VAL A 247 7.12 -6.15 6.31
CA VAL A 247 7.69 -5.52 7.50
C VAL A 247 9.10 -6.04 7.71
N LEU A 248 10.02 -5.14 8.02
CA LEU A 248 11.33 -5.47 8.54
C LEU A 248 11.50 -4.78 9.90
N VAL A 249 11.76 -5.59 10.92
CA VAL A 249 12.01 -5.13 12.29
C VAL A 249 13.50 -5.22 12.55
N ILE A 250 14.14 -4.11 12.93
CA ILE A 250 15.49 -4.12 13.51
C ILE A 250 15.34 -4.02 15.01
N ALA A 251 15.87 -5.00 15.73
CA ALA A 251 15.76 -5.10 17.19
C ALA A 251 17.11 -5.34 17.86
N ASP A 252 17.36 -4.67 18.97
CA ASP A 252 18.55 -4.88 19.82
C ASP A 252 18.22 -5.63 21.13
N GLN A 253 19.15 -5.63 22.08
CA GLN A 253 19.02 -6.33 23.37
C GLN A 253 17.90 -5.76 24.27
N SER A 254 17.42 -4.56 24.01
CA SER A 254 16.38 -3.91 24.81
C SER A 254 14.96 -4.17 24.27
N ALA A 255 14.86 -4.75 23.08
CA ALA A 255 13.56 -5.05 22.47
C ALA A 255 12.81 -6.11 23.27
N VAL A 256 11.52 -5.90 23.42
CA VAL A 256 10.64 -6.83 24.14
C VAL A 256 10.14 -7.91 23.18
N PRO A 257 10.44 -9.20 23.38
CA PRO A 257 10.10 -10.27 22.44
C PRO A 257 8.62 -10.32 22.07
N SER A 258 7.71 -10.02 23.03
CA SER A 258 6.27 -10.03 22.77
C SER A 258 5.81 -8.90 21.82
N GLN A 259 6.48 -7.76 21.82
CA GLN A 259 6.21 -6.68 20.89
C GLN A 259 6.72 -7.04 19.50
N VAL A 260 7.97 -7.49 19.39
CA VAL A 260 8.55 -7.95 18.13
C VAL A 260 7.66 -9.02 17.46
N ALA A 261 7.19 -10.01 18.25
CA ALA A 261 6.29 -11.04 17.72
C ALA A 261 4.95 -10.47 17.25
N ALA A 262 4.39 -9.51 17.99
CA ALA A 262 3.14 -8.85 17.61
C ALA A 262 3.28 -8.08 16.30
N ASP A 263 4.38 -7.36 16.08
CA ASP A 263 4.64 -6.59 14.87
C ASP A 263 4.83 -7.53 13.66
N LEU A 264 5.58 -8.62 13.82
CA LEU A 264 5.71 -9.64 12.78
C LEU A 264 4.38 -10.30 12.43
N LEU A 265 3.54 -10.60 13.43
CA LEU A 265 2.22 -11.19 13.23
C LEU A 265 1.22 -10.20 12.62
N ALA A 266 1.28 -8.93 13.01
CA ALA A 266 0.45 -7.87 12.43
C ALA A 266 0.65 -7.76 10.92
N GLN A 267 1.87 -7.98 10.43
CA GLN A 267 2.14 -8.05 9.00
C GLN A 267 1.74 -9.39 8.39
N ALA A 268 2.08 -10.50 9.04
CA ALA A 268 1.82 -11.84 8.53
C ALA A 268 0.33 -12.15 8.35
N GLU A 269 -0.56 -11.55 9.16
CA GLU A 269 -2.00 -11.76 9.07
C GLU A 269 -2.66 -11.14 7.82
N HIS A 270 -1.97 -10.21 7.13
CA HIS A 270 -2.55 -9.51 5.99
C HIS A 270 -2.78 -10.43 4.79
N ASP A 271 -1.76 -11.24 4.42
CA ASP A 271 -1.81 -12.10 3.22
C ASP A 271 -0.80 -13.25 3.35
N PRO A 272 -1.08 -14.45 2.79
CA PRO A 272 -0.11 -15.54 2.74
C PRO A 272 1.22 -15.22 2.03
N LEU A 273 1.25 -14.17 1.20
CA LEU A 273 2.45 -13.66 0.53
C LEU A 273 3.13 -12.51 1.30
N ALA A 274 2.57 -12.04 2.43
CA ALA A 274 3.22 -11.04 3.26
C ALA A 274 4.57 -11.56 3.76
N ALA A 275 5.55 -10.66 3.89
CA ALA A 275 6.85 -10.99 4.45
C ALA A 275 7.04 -10.28 5.79
N ALA A 276 7.50 -11.03 6.80
CA ALA A 276 7.82 -10.50 8.10
C ALA A 276 9.27 -10.91 8.47
N VAL A 277 10.15 -9.93 8.53
CA VAL A 277 11.59 -10.12 8.69
C VAL A 277 12.05 -9.48 10.01
N LEU A 278 12.79 -10.22 10.80
CA LEU A 278 13.50 -9.72 11.96
C LEU A 278 15.01 -9.70 11.67
N ILE A 279 15.65 -8.55 11.83
CA ILE A 279 17.12 -8.45 11.85
C ILE A 279 17.52 -7.97 13.24
N THR A 280 18.42 -8.69 13.89
CA THR A 280 18.76 -8.40 15.29
C THR A 280 20.23 -8.61 15.60
N THR A 281 20.75 -7.85 16.55
CA THR A 281 22.06 -8.11 17.18
C THR A 281 21.93 -8.98 18.43
N ASN A 282 20.72 -9.41 18.79
CA ASN A 282 20.42 -10.21 19.97
C ASN A 282 20.13 -11.67 19.60
N ALA A 283 21.13 -12.54 19.72
CA ALA A 283 20.97 -13.97 19.45
C ALA A 283 19.90 -14.64 20.34
N ALA A 284 19.77 -14.21 21.61
CA ALA A 284 18.77 -14.77 22.52
C ALA A 284 17.33 -14.40 22.07
N LEU A 285 17.12 -13.23 21.49
CA LEU A 285 15.84 -12.87 20.88
C LEU A 285 15.53 -13.79 19.69
N ALA A 286 16.53 -14.06 18.84
CA ALA A 286 16.35 -14.95 17.69
C ALA A 286 15.99 -16.38 18.08
N GLU A 287 16.49 -16.88 19.22
CA GLU A 287 16.16 -18.19 19.76
C GLU A 287 14.75 -18.27 20.35
N THR A 288 14.25 -17.17 20.94
CA THR A 288 13.00 -17.16 21.70
C THR A 288 11.80 -16.62 20.91
N ILE A 289 12.04 -15.94 19.78
CA ILE A 289 10.97 -15.30 19.02
C ILE A 289 9.95 -16.32 18.47
N GLY A 290 10.40 -17.53 18.11
CA GLY A 290 9.52 -18.60 17.65
C GLY A 290 8.53 -19.08 18.72
N ASP A 291 8.99 -19.14 19.99
CA ASP A 291 8.12 -19.48 21.14
C ASP A 291 7.03 -18.42 21.34
N GLU A 292 7.43 -17.16 21.24
CA GLU A 292 6.52 -16.03 21.45
C GLU A 292 5.49 -15.91 20.32
N ILE A 293 5.90 -16.13 19.06
CA ILE A 293 4.99 -16.22 17.92
C ILE A 293 4.00 -17.37 18.11
N ALA A 294 4.47 -18.58 18.47
CA ALA A 294 3.62 -19.72 18.73
C ALA A 294 2.56 -19.43 19.80
N ARG A 295 2.98 -18.77 20.89
CA ARG A 295 2.10 -18.36 21.98
C ARG A 295 1.02 -17.38 21.51
N GLN A 296 1.38 -16.38 20.69
CA GLN A 296 0.42 -15.37 20.19
C GLN A 296 -0.49 -15.91 19.08
N LEU A 297 -0.07 -16.95 18.37
CA LEU A 297 -0.90 -17.65 17.41
C LEU A 297 -1.99 -18.51 18.06
N GLU A 298 -1.89 -18.82 19.36
CA GLU A 298 -2.95 -19.51 20.05
C GLU A 298 -4.23 -18.67 20.09
N GLY A 299 -5.29 -19.18 19.46
CA GLY A 299 -6.57 -18.47 19.34
C GLY A 299 -6.57 -17.28 18.36
N HIS A 300 -5.51 -17.08 17.60
CA HIS A 300 -5.45 -15.99 16.62
C HIS A 300 -6.48 -16.24 15.48
N PRO A 301 -7.35 -15.26 15.17
CA PRO A 301 -8.46 -15.44 14.22
C PRO A 301 -8.01 -15.72 12.79
N ARG A 302 -6.77 -15.31 12.43
CA ARG A 302 -6.16 -15.49 11.10
C ARG A 302 -4.93 -16.38 11.12
N ARG A 303 -4.88 -17.32 12.05
CA ARG A 303 -3.75 -18.22 12.29
C ARG A 303 -3.21 -18.88 11.02
N GLU A 304 -4.07 -19.46 10.19
CA GLU A 304 -3.66 -20.14 8.95
C GLU A 304 -2.92 -19.21 7.97
N ILE A 305 -3.33 -17.94 7.90
CA ILE A 305 -2.69 -16.94 7.04
C ILE A 305 -1.32 -16.59 7.61
N CYS A 306 -1.22 -16.35 8.92
CA CYS A 306 0.05 -16.06 9.59
C CYS A 306 1.03 -17.22 9.43
N GLU A 307 0.59 -18.46 9.64
CA GLU A 307 1.43 -19.66 9.49
C GLU A 307 1.94 -19.80 8.04
N ALA A 308 1.09 -19.56 7.04
CA ALA A 308 1.49 -19.61 5.63
C ALA A 308 2.49 -18.49 5.29
N SER A 309 2.25 -17.27 5.74
CA SER A 309 3.13 -16.12 5.53
C SER A 309 4.50 -16.34 6.19
N LEU A 310 4.54 -16.60 7.48
CA LEU A 310 5.77 -16.79 8.24
C LEU A 310 6.54 -18.04 7.79
N GLY A 311 5.85 -19.14 7.47
CA GLY A 311 6.48 -20.37 7.01
C GLY A 311 7.19 -20.23 5.67
N ASN A 312 6.66 -19.41 4.75
CA ASN A 312 7.22 -19.22 3.41
C ASN A 312 8.18 -18.02 3.33
N TRP A 313 7.86 -16.92 4.03
CA TRP A 313 8.47 -15.60 3.86
C TRP A 313 8.98 -14.97 5.16
N GLY A 314 8.77 -15.64 6.30
CA GLY A 314 9.35 -15.25 7.58
C GLY A 314 10.86 -15.52 7.61
N LEU A 315 11.62 -14.56 8.14
CA LEU A 315 13.07 -14.66 8.23
C LEU A 315 13.58 -13.97 9.49
N VAL A 316 14.54 -14.60 10.18
CA VAL A 316 15.29 -13.99 11.25
C VAL A 316 16.76 -13.93 10.85
N VAL A 317 17.39 -12.78 10.96
CA VAL A 317 18.82 -12.59 10.70
C VAL A 317 19.49 -12.09 11.97
N VAL A 318 20.55 -12.76 12.40
CA VAL A 318 21.39 -12.33 13.51
C VAL A 318 22.67 -11.72 12.97
N CYS A 319 22.93 -10.46 13.32
CA CYS A 319 24.11 -9.71 12.90
C CYS A 319 25.03 -9.42 14.09
N ASP A 320 26.31 -9.21 13.81
CA ASP A 320 27.29 -8.82 14.81
C ASP A 320 27.12 -7.38 15.30
N ASP A 321 26.61 -6.50 14.41
CA ASP A 321 26.46 -5.07 14.69
C ASP A 321 25.25 -4.44 13.96
N LEU A 322 24.83 -3.27 14.43
CA LEU A 322 23.72 -2.50 13.87
C LEU A 322 23.99 -1.94 12.47
N GLU A 323 25.25 -1.69 12.12
CA GLU A 323 25.61 -1.22 10.80
C GLU A 323 25.34 -2.29 9.74
N THR A 324 25.63 -3.54 10.06
CA THR A 324 25.28 -4.69 9.23
C THR A 324 23.76 -4.86 9.13
N CYS A 325 23.01 -4.70 10.25
CA CYS A 325 21.54 -4.70 10.22
C CYS A 325 21.01 -3.62 9.27
N ALA A 326 21.52 -2.40 9.35
CA ALA A 326 21.10 -1.29 8.49
C ALA A 326 21.43 -1.56 7.02
N ARG A 327 22.63 -2.05 6.69
CA ARG A 327 23.00 -2.40 5.31
C ARG A 327 22.11 -3.49 4.69
N LEU A 328 21.74 -4.49 5.46
CA LEU A 328 20.82 -5.54 5.02
C LEU A 328 19.41 -4.98 4.80
N SER A 329 18.93 -4.13 5.71
CA SER A 329 17.66 -3.43 5.60
C SER A 329 17.61 -2.52 4.35
N ASP A 330 18.66 -1.74 4.11
CA ASP A 330 18.78 -0.89 2.91
C ASP A 330 18.75 -1.72 1.62
N GLY A 331 19.43 -2.87 1.63
CA GLY A 331 19.43 -3.78 0.47
C GLY A 331 18.09 -4.46 0.22
N PHE A 332 17.29 -4.68 1.25
CA PHE A 332 15.95 -5.23 1.16
C PHE A 332 14.92 -4.16 0.78
N ALA A 333 15.10 -2.92 1.29
CA ALA A 333 14.23 -1.77 1.08
C ALA A 333 12.74 -2.07 1.40
N PRO A 334 12.40 -2.42 2.66
CA PRO A 334 11.07 -2.86 3.04
C PRO A 334 10.04 -1.75 2.90
N GLU A 335 8.77 -2.13 2.68
CA GLU A 335 7.63 -1.21 2.73
C GLU A 335 7.46 -0.58 4.11
N HIS A 336 7.59 -1.40 5.16
CA HIS A 336 7.54 -0.95 6.56
C HIS A 336 8.85 -1.32 7.26
N LEU A 337 9.52 -0.32 7.82
CA LEU A 337 10.69 -0.48 8.67
C LEU A 337 10.37 -0.07 10.09
N GLU A 338 10.57 -1.00 11.03
CA GLU A 338 10.41 -0.76 12.45
C GLU A 338 11.74 -0.88 13.19
N LEU A 339 11.97 0.04 14.11
CA LEU A 339 13.20 0.11 14.89
C LEU A 339 12.86 -0.02 16.37
N LEU A 340 13.17 -1.17 16.96
CA LEU A 340 12.85 -1.49 18.36
C LEU A 340 14.11 -1.51 19.22
N GLY A 341 14.23 -0.50 20.09
CA GLY A 341 15.32 -0.37 21.04
C GLY A 341 15.74 1.09 21.29
N PRO A 342 16.50 1.39 22.36
CA PRO A 342 16.99 2.73 22.66
C PRO A 342 18.02 3.24 21.63
N LEU A 343 18.58 2.37 20.80
CA LEU A 343 19.47 2.72 19.68
C LEU A 343 18.74 3.22 18.43
N MET A 344 17.41 3.38 18.48
CA MET A 344 16.59 3.91 17.39
C MET A 344 17.17 5.21 16.79
N LEU A 345 17.72 6.11 17.63
CA LEU A 345 18.35 7.36 17.17
C LEU A 345 19.63 7.11 16.35
N LEU A 346 20.40 6.06 16.68
CA LEU A 346 21.61 5.71 15.96
C LEU A 346 21.27 5.07 14.60
N CYS A 347 20.28 4.18 14.55
CA CYS A 347 19.80 3.59 13.29
C CYS A 347 19.23 4.65 12.35
N VAL A 348 18.45 5.59 12.85
CA VAL A 348 17.95 6.74 12.05
C VAL A 348 19.11 7.56 11.52
N ALA A 349 20.14 7.81 12.32
CA ALA A 349 21.33 8.53 11.87
C ALA A 349 22.11 7.76 10.78
N LEU A 350 22.24 6.43 10.91
CA LEU A 350 22.90 5.59 9.90
C LEU A 350 22.10 5.51 8.60
N LEU A 351 20.79 5.35 8.69
CA LEU A 351 19.87 5.34 7.53
C LEU A 351 19.88 6.71 6.81
N THR A 352 19.91 7.81 7.56
CA THR A 352 20.00 9.16 6.95
C THR A 352 21.36 9.41 6.29
N VAL A 353 22.45 8.86 6.81
CA VAL A 353 23.78 8.93 6.18
C VAL A 353 23.78 8.09 4.90
N SER A 354 23.16 6.91 4.89
CA SER A 354 23.03 6.06 3.71
C SER A 354 22.22 6.74 2.59
N MET A 355 21.16 7.46 2.93
CA MET A 355 20.36 8.25 1.95
C MET A 355 21.15 9.39 1.30
N HIS A 356 22.29 9.83 1.87
CA HIS A 356 23.21 10.81 1.28
C HIS A 356 24.39 10.14 0.54
N SER A 357 24.36 8.82 0.36
CA SER A 357 25.43 8.14 -0.37
C SER A 357 25.41 8.51 -1.85
N PRO A 358 26.58 8.61 -2.51
CA PRO A 358 26.68 8.94 -3.95
C PRO A 358 25.90 7.96 -4.85
N ALA A 359 25.69 6.73 -4.42
CA ALA A 359 24.93 5.72 -5.16
C ALA A 359 23.43 6.05 -5.24
N LEU A 360 22.82 6.59 -4.18
CA LEU A 360 21.43 7.04 -4.18
C LEU A 360 21.26 8.34 -4.97
N ALA A 361 22.25 9.26 -4.91
CA ALA A 361 22.27 10.44 -5.76
C ALA A 361 22.37 10.05 -7.25
N ALA A 362 23.13 9.03 -7.60
CA ALA A 362 23.22 8.48 -8.96
C ALA A 362 21.90 7.80 -9.41
N ALA A 363 21.21 7.08 -8.50
CA ALA A 363 19.91 6.48 -8.78
C ALA A 363 18.81 7.55 -8.96
N ALA A 364 18.81 8.62 -8.17
CA ALA A 364 17.90 9.74 -8.31
C ALA A 364 18.16 10.52 -9.62
N ALA A 365 19.41 10.65 -10.04
CA ALA A 365 19.78 11.24 -11.32
C ALA A 365 19.36 10.37 -12.52
N ALA A 366 19.44 9.04 -12.39
CA ALA A 366 18.99 8.08 -13.41
C ALA A 366 17.46 8.05 -13.59
N THR A 367 16.68 8.43 -12.56
CA THR A 367 15.21 8.53 -12.61
C THR A 367 14.71 9.88 -13.13
N GLY A 368 15.60 10.80 -13.60
CA GLY A 368 15.22 12.07 -14.20
C GLY A 368 14.76 13.16 -13.23
N LEU A 369 14.95 12.96 -11.90
CA LEU A 369 14.67 13.93 -10.86
C LEU A 369 15.85 14.88 -10.54
N GLY A 370 16.99 14.70 -11.20
CA GLY A 370 18.16 15.57 -11.11
C GLY A 370 18.20 16.55 -12.29
N GLY A 371 18.16 17.84 -11.97
CA GLY A 371 18.16 18.93 -12.95
C GLY A 371 19.34 18.86 -13.91
N GLY A 372 19.04 19.06 -15.19
CA GLY A 372 20.04 19.21 -16.24
C GLY A 372 20.91 20.42 -16.00
N SER A 373 22.20 20.18 -15.76
CA SER A 373 23.23 21.20 -15.92
C SER A 373 23.67 21.22 -17.37
N GLY A 374 23.40 22.32 -18.06
CA GLY A 374 23.79 22.56 -19.44
C GLY A 374 25.28 22.52 -19.66
N GLY A 375 25.70 21.79 -20.65
CA GLY A 375 27.01 21.87 -21.25
C GLY A 375 27.01 22.90 -22.35
N SER A 376 27.75 23.97 -22.13
CA SER A 376 28.19 24.95 -23.12
C SER A 376 29.28 24.35 -24.00
N GLY A 377 29.17 24.49 -25.29
CA GLY A 377 30.25 24.34 -26.26
C GLY A 377 29.84 25.08 -27.51
N GLY A 378 30.31 26.09 -27.88
CA GLY A 378 31.57 26.60 -28.19
C GLY A 378 31.83 26.60 -29.70
N SER A 379 31.82 27.80 -30.29
CA SER A 379 32.60 28.29 -31.42
C SER A 379 32.52 27.66 -32.79
N GLY A 380 32.36 28.52 -33.78
CA GLY A 380 32.99 28.37 -35.07
C GLY A 380 32.30 29.01 -36.26
N SER A 381 32.84 30.17 -36.65
CA SER A 381 32.74 30.91 -37.92
C SER A 381 31.39 31.52 -38.26
#